data_9904e8d0209f4ceb1541c9a614f11a84
#
_entry.id   9904e8d0209f4ceb1541c9a614f11a84
#
_cell.length_a   1.000
_cell.length_b   1.000
_cell.length_c   1.000
_cell.angle_alpha   90.00
_cell.angle_beta   90.00
_cell.angle_gamma   90.00
#
_symmetry.space_group_name_H-M   'P 1'
#
loop_
_entity.id
_entity.type
_entity.pdbx_description
1 polymer ?
#
loop_
_entity_poly.entity_id
_entity_poly.type
_entity_poly.pdbx_seq_one_letter_code
_entity_poly.pdbx_strand_id
1 'polypeptide(L)'
;PVWPAHCEASLIMSAVEEVTNEAPAVEAVPKRAMTLGYGTSLVVLGLLIIAPMFLKNFFVFQMTMLLIYALAVLALNILTGGSGQFSLGQSAFYAVGAYTSAILMEHMGVNYALTLPIAGIICFGFGFLFGQPALRLSGIYLALATFALAVAMPQLLKLGFFEHWTGGVQGLVVTKPDAPFGLPISQDRWLYYFTLVVAIGIYIASVNLLRSRSGRAFMAIRDNEIAASAMGVDVALYKTLAFGVSAGITGVAGGLGAIAVQFVAPDGYTITLAISLFLGMVVGGVGWLPGSIVGSAFIIFVPNIAESISKGLSGAVFGVLLFLVIFLVPHGARQVAMVAQQLIGKLKK
;
A
#
# COMPACT_ATOMS: atom_id res chain seq x y z
N PRO A 1 60.51 8.31 15.56
CA PRO A 1 60.26 7.01 14.99
C PRO A 1 59.20 7.17 13.89
N VAL A 2 59.70 7.08 12.65
CA VAL A 2 58.90 7.16 11.42
C VAL A 2 58.31 5.76 11.23
N TRP A 3 57.04 5.61 11.36
CA TRP A 3 56.33 4.40 11.04
C TRP A 3 56.31 4.21 9.53
N PRO A 4 56.59 3.02 9.01
CA PRO A 4 56.64 2.81 7.56
C PRO A 4 55.22 2.82 6.99
N ALA A 5 54.94 3.78 6.12
CA ALA A 5 53.67 3.99 5.43
C ALA A 5 53.15 2.76 4.63
N HIS A 6 54.02 1.78 4.38
CA HIS A 6 53.67 0.53 3.69
C HIS A 6 52.90 -0.47 4.55
N CYS A 7 52.98 -0.40 5.90
CA CYS A 7 52.26 -1.33 6.78
C CYS A 7 50.77 -0.95 6.97
N GLU A 8 50.47 0.35 6.95
CA GLU A 8 49.04 0.82 7.05
C GLU A 8 48.29 0.53 5.76
N ALA A 9 48.89 0.71 4.60
CA ALA A 9 48.26 0.44 3.32
C ALA A 9 47.92 -1.05 3.15
N SER A 10 48.73 -1.97 3.63
CA SER A 10 48.47 -3.42 3.55
C SER A 10 47.36 -3.85 4.52
N LEU A 11 47.29 -3.26 5.72
CA LEU A 11 46.24 -3.51 6.70
C LEU A 11 44.88 -2.95 6.24
N ILE A 12 44.88 -1.78 5.61
CA ILE A 12 43.64 -1.20 5.05
C ILE A 12 43.18 -2.03 3.86
N MET A 13 44.07 -2.46 2.97
CA MET A 13 43.71 -3.32 1.84
C MET A 13 43.20 -4.70 2.29
N SER A 14 43.78 -5.33 3.29
CA SER A 14 43.30 -6.61 3.81
C SER A 14 41.94 -6.45 4.51
N ALA A 15 41.74 -5.38 5.26
CA ALA A 15 40.42 -5.08 5.89
C ALA A 15 39.32 -4.75 4.85
N VAL A 16 39.67 -4.07 3.76
CA VAL A 16 38.75 -3.80 2.64
C VAL A 16 38.41 -5.09 1.88
N GLU A 17 39.40 -5.98 1.70
CA GLU A 17 39.21 -7.27 1.04
C GLU A 17 38.35 -8.23 1.89
N GLU A 18 38.52 -8.21 3.20
CA GLU A 18 37.68 -8.98 4.15
C GLU A 18 36.23 -8.46 4.20
N VAL A 19 36.03 -7.14 4.22
CA VAL A 19 34.70 -6.50 4.14
C VAL A 19 34.04 -6.72 2.79
N THR A 20 34.78 -6.77 1.68
CA THR A 20 34.22 -7.06 0.36
C THR A 20 33.90 -8.54 0.17
N ASN A 21 34.57 -9.45 0.83
CA ASN A 21 34.28 -10.89 0.80
C ASN A 21 33.14 -11.27 1.74
N GLU A 22 32.89 -10.53 2.83
CA GLU A 22 31.77 -10.74 3.75
C GLU A 22 30.51 -9.97 3.36
N ALA A 23 30.55 -9.10 2.36
CA ALA A 23 29.34 -8.48 1.85
C ALA A 23 28.41 -9.60 1.33
N PRO A 24 27.25 -9.86 1.99
CA PRO A 24 26.36 -10.90 1.52
C PRO A 24 26.03 -10.56 0.07
N ALA A 25 26.30 -11.49 -0.84
CA ALA A 25 25.94 -11.35 -2.24
C ALA A 25 24.49 -10.89 -2.28
N VAL A 26 24.24 -9.67 -2.74
CA VAL A 26 22.89 -9.14 -2.91
C VAL A 26 22.24 -10.07 -3.93
N GLU A 27 21.52 -11.07 -3.41
CA GLU A 27 20.75 -11.98 -4.25
C GLU A 27 19.82 -11.12 -5.09
N ALA A 28 20.14 -10.97 -6.36
CA ALA A 28 19.33 -10.30 -7.33
C ALA A 28 17.93 -10.90 -7.21
N VAL A 29 16.95 -10.10 -6.74
CA VAL A 29 15.58 -10.54 -6.54
C VAL A 29 15.11 -11.20 -7.84
N PRO A 30 14.87 -12.50 -7.88
CA PRO A 30 14.55 -13.16 -9.12
C PRO A 30 13.30 -12.52 -9.70
N LYS A 31 13.31 -12.13 -10.97
CA LYS A 31 12.21 -11.46 -11.69
C LYS A 31 10.87 -12.21 -11.54
N ARG A 32 10.92 -13.50 -11.17
CA ARG A 32 9.76 -14.35 -10.86
C ARG A 32 9.13 -14.09 -9.49
N ALA A 33 9.83 -13.46 -8.56
CA ALA A 33 9.32 -13.22 -7.20
C ALA A 33 8.31 -12.06 -7.12
N MET A 34 8.19 -11.24 -8.16
CA MET A 34 7.25 -10.10 -8.20
C MET A 34 5.81 -10.49 -8.54
N THR A 35 5.57 -11.68 -9.09
CA THR A 35 4.24 -12.12 -9.52
C THR A 35 3.94 -13.54 -9.05
N LEU A 36 2.70 -13.76 -8.68
CA LEU A 36 2.17 -15.10 -8.45
C LEU A 36 2.29 -15.92 -9.76
N GLY A 37 2.56 -17.24 -9.67
CA GLY A 37 2.54 -18.10 -10.85
C GLY A 37 1.17 -18.03 -11.55
N TYR A 38 1.11 -18.09 -12.88
CA TYR A 38 -0.13 -17.93 -13.64
C TYR A 38 -1.26 -18.85 -13.15
N GLY A 39 -0.95 -20.09 -12.77
CA GLY A 39 -1.94 -21.04 -12.26
C GLY A 39 -2.53 -20.62 -10.90
N THR A 40 -1.67 -20.18 -9.98
CA THR A 40 -2.13 -19.72 -8.64
C THR A 40 -2.91 -18.43 -8.73
N SER A 41 -2.54 -17.51 -9.64
CA SER A 41 -3.30 -16.26 -9.83
C SER A 41 -4.69 -16.52 -10.42
N LEU A 42 -4.83 -17.47 -11.34
CA LEU A 42 -6.14 -17.86 -11.89
C LEU A 42 -7.04 -18.52 -10.85
N VAL A 43 -6.49 -19.37 -9.98
CA VAL A 43 -7.25 -20.00 -8.88
C VAL A 43 -7.73 -18.96 -7.89
N VAL A 44 -6.86 -18.05 -7.47
CA VAL A 44 -7.23 -16.96 -6.54
C VAL A 44 -8.29 -16.05 -7.17
N LEU A 45 -8.14 -15.71 -8.44
CA LEU A 45 -9.13 -14.90 -9.17
C LEU A 45 -10.47 -15.60 -9.27
N GLY A 46 -10.49 -16.90 -9.64
CA GLY A 46 -11.71 -17.70 -9.70
C GLY A 46 -12.43 -17.76 -8.35
N LEU A 47 -11.66 -17.95 -7.27
CA LEU A 47 -12.20 -17.98 -5.90
C LEU A 47 -12.79 -16.61 -5.51
N LEU A 48 -12.13 -15.51 -5.84
CA LEU A 48 -12.63 -14.15 -5.61
C LEU A 48 -13.92 -13.85 -6.38
N ILE A 49 -14.09 -14.38 -7.60
CA ILE A 49 -15.29 -14.19 -8.41
C ILE A 49 -16.47 -15.01 -7.87
N ILE A 50 -16.23 -16.23 -7.42
CA ILE A 50 -17.27 -17.18 -7.04
C ILE A 50 -17.72 -16.95 -5.57
N ALA A 51 -16.81 -16.57 -4.68
CA ALA A 51 -17.08 -16.42 -3.25
C ALA A 51 -18.31 -15.56 -2.91
N PRO A 52 -18.55 -14.37 -3.54
CA PRO A 52 -19.71 -13.52 -3.17
C PRO A 52 -21.06 -14.13 -3.48
N MET A 53 -21.13 -15.16 -4.33
CA MET A 53 -22.40 -15.80 -4.67
C MET A 53 -22.95 -16.65 -3.52
N PHE A 54 -22.04 -17.22 -2.71
CA PHE A 54 -22.40 -18.12 -1.60
C PHE A 54 -22.36 -17.44 -0.23
N LEU A 55 -21.76 -16.24 -0.13
CA LEU A 55 -21.59 -15.53 1.13
C LEU A 55 -22.77 -14.60 1.44
N LYS A 56 -23.03 -14.41 2.76
CA LYS A 56 -23.95 -13.39 3.27
C LYS A 56 -23.43 -11.99 3.01
N ASN A 57 -24.30 -10.99 2.88
CA ASN A 57 -23.92 -9.59 2.57
C ASN A 57 -22.83 -9.03 3.50
N PHE A 58 -22.82 -9.40 4.79
CA PHE A 58 -21.79 -8.98 5.72
C PHE A 58 -20.37 -9.45 5.30
N PHE A 59 -20.22 -10.69 4.89
CA PHE A 59 -18.94 -11.20 4.40
C PHE A 59 -18.55 -10.59 3.04
N VAL A 60 -19.54 -10.30 2.19
CA VAL A 60 -19.29 -9.59 0.92
C VAL A 60 -18.73 -8.19 1.19
N PHE A 61 -19.30 -7.46 2.17
CA PHE A 61 -18.77 -6.17 2.61
C PHE A 61 -17.32 -6.29 3.13
N GLN A 62 -17.03 -7.29 3.98
CA GLN A 62 -15.67 -7.52 4.47
C GLN A 62 -14.67 -7.81 3.33
N MET A 63 -15.09 -8.60 2.34
CA MET A 63 -14.29 -8.88 1.15
C MET A 63 -14.07 -7.61 0.29
N THR A 64 -15.07 -6.74 0.19
CA THR A 64 -14.92 -5.43 -0.47
C THR A 64 -13.88 -4.58 0.25
N MET A 65 -13.97 -4.48 1.57
CA MET A 65 -12.98 -3.75 2.38
C MET A 65 -11.57 -4.36 2.26
N LEU A 66 -11.47 -5.70 2.17
CA LEU A 66 -10.19 -6.39 1.93
C LEU A 66 -9.55 -5.94 0.61
N LEU A 67 -10.32 -5.88 -0.48
CA LEU A 67 -9.82 -5.42 -1.78
C LEU A 67 -9.39 -3.95 -1.74
N ILE A 68 -10.16 -3.10 -1.05
CA ILE A 68 -9.87 -1.67 -0.90
C ILE A 68 -8.56 -1.48 -0.12
N TYR A 69 -8.40 -2.14 1.02
CA TYR A 69 -7.15 -2.08 1.78
C TYR A 69 -5.98 -2.75 1.05
N ALA A 70 -6.25 -3.79 0.25
CA ALA A 70 -5.22 -4.38 -0.61
C ALA A 70 -4.66 -3.38 -1.63
N LEU A 71 -5.50 -2.50 -2.19
CA LEU A 71 -5.04 -1.42 -3.06
C LEU A 71 -4.17 -0.39 -2.32
N ALA A 72 -4.57 0.02 -1.12
CA ALA A 72 -3.79 0.95 -0.31
C ALA A 72 -2.43 0.36 0.13
N VAL A 73 -2.42 -0.92 0.53
CA VAL A 73 -1.19 -1.67 0.86
C VAL A 73 -0.32 -1.87 -0.39
N LEU A 74 -0.92 -2.15 -1.55
CA LEU A 74 -0.23 -2.25 -2.84
C LEU A 74 0.48 -0.94 -3.20
N ALA A 75 -0.22 0.19 -3.02
CA ALA A 75 0.32 1.53 -3.25
C ALA A 75 1.55 1.80 -2.38
N LEU A 76 1.45 1.49 -1.09
CA LEU A 76 2.55 1.62 -0.15
C LEU A 76 3.71 0.68 -0.50
N ASN A 77 3.40 -0.52 -0.98
CA ASN A 77 4.39 -1.51 -1.40
C ASN A 77 5.16 -1.06 -2.66
N ILE A 78 4.51 -0.35 -3.60
CA ILE A 78 5.18 0.28 -4.73
C ILE A 78 6.16 1.36 -4.25
N LEU A 79 5.75 2.20 -3.30
CA LEU A 79 6.57 3.27 -2.77
C LEU A 79 7.75 2.72 -1.96
N THR A 80 7.48 1.92 -0.94
CA THR A 80 8.52 1.41 -0.04
C THR A 80 9.31 0.26 -0.68
N GLY A 81 8.61 -0.72 -1.24
CA GLY A 81 9.24 -1.89 -1.86
C GLY A 81 9.85 -1.61 -3.23
N GLY A 82 9.30 -0.67 -4.00
CA GLY A 82 9.78 -0.29 -5.32
C GLY A 82 10.89 0.75 -5.29
N SER A 83 10.72 1.86 -4.56
CA SER A 83 11.66 2.98 -4.56
C SER A 83 12.42 3.19 -3.25
N GLY A 84 12.20 2.34 -2.23
CA GLY A 84 12.91 2.42 -0.95
C GLY A 84 12.46 3.57 -0.04
N GLN A 85 11.36 4.26 -0.36
CA GLN A 85 10.88 5.41 0.39
C GLN A 85 9.88 4.96 1.47
N PHE A 86 10.23 5.10 2.74
CA PHE A 86 9.31 4.83 3.84
C PHE A 86 8.30 5.97 4.01
N SER A 87 7.01 5.65 4.05
CA SER A 87 5.94 6.63 4.24
C SER A 87 4.90 6.13 5.24
N LEU A 88 4.57 6.98 6.20
CA LEU A 88 3.45 6.82 7.14
C LEU A 88 2.29 7.77 6.80
N GLY A 89 2.31 8.40 5.63
CA GLY A 89 1.33 9.38 5.18
C GLY A 89 0.15 8.80 4.38
N GLN A 90 0.04 7.50 4.23
CA GLN A 90 -0.97 6.89 3.35
C GLN A 90 -2.41 7.18 3.79
N SER A 91 -2.67 7.35 5.09
CA SER A 91 -4.01 7.74 5.58
C SER A 91 -4.42 9.13 5.08
N ALA A 92 -3.47 10.06 4.91
CA ALA A 92 -3.76 11.39 4.36
C ALA A 92 -4.19 11.30 2.89
N PHE A 93 -3.48 10.54 2.06
CA PHE A 93 -3.87 10.33 0.66
C PHE A 93 -5.18 9.55 0.53
N TYR A 94 -5.39 8.60 1.41
CA TYR A 94 -6.66 7.88 1.49
C TYR A 94 -7.82 8.83 1.83
N ALA A 95 -7.63 9.73 2.81
CA ALA A 95 -8.59 10.75 3.18
C ALA A 95 -8.90 11.70 2.01
N VAL A 96 -7.87 12.24 1.35
CA VAL A 96 -8.05 13.12 0.17
C VAL A 96 -8.87 12.43 -0.91
N GLY A 97 -8.57 11.16 -1.21
CA GLY A 97 -9.34 10.38 -2.19
C GLY A 97 -10.78 10.13 -1.77
N ALA A 98 -11.00 9.78 -0.50
CA ALA A 98 -12.33 9.57 0.08
C ALA A 98 -13.20 10.84 0.01
N TYR A 99 -12.66 11.98 0.46
CA TYR A 99 -13.35 13.25 0.42
C TYR A 99 -13.57 13.76 -1.00
N THR A 100 -12.58 13.58 -1.90
CA THR A 100 -12.78 13.93 -3.32
C THR A 100 -13.97 13.19 -3.91
N SER A 101 -14.07 11.88 -3.70
CA SER A 101 -15.17 11.09 -4.21
C SER A 101 -16.50 11.47 -3.55
N ALA A 102 -16.50 11.67 -2.22
CA ALA A 102 -17.70 12.05 -1.48
C ALA A 102 -18.24 13.41 -1.93
N ILE A 103 -17.38 14.42 -2.04
CA ILE A 103 -17.74 15.77 -2.49
C ILE A 103 -18.30 15.76 -3.92
N LEU A 104 -17.65 15.04 -4.84
CA LEU A 104 -18.11 14.94 -6.22
C LEU A 104 -19.47 14.24 -6.32
N MET A 105 -19.73 13.23 -5.51
CA MET A 105 -21.02 12.53 -5.50
C MET A 105 -22.12 13.37 -4.87
N GLU A 106 -21.88 13.97 -3.71
CA GLU A 106 -22.89 14.68 -2.92
C GLU A 106 -23.20 16.07 -3.49
N HIS A 107 -22.18 16.88 -3.80
CA HIS A 107 -22.38 18.27 -4.25
C HIS A 107 -22.54 18.41 -5.77
N MET A 108 -21.92 17.54 -6.55
CA MET A 108 -21.92 17.65 -8.02
C MET A 108 -22.75 16.56 -8.72
N GLY A 109 -23.27 15.59 -7.99
CA GLY A 109 -24.05 14.48 -8.57
C GLY A 109 -23.28 13.63 -9.57
N VAL A 110 -21.93 13.61 -9.48
CA VAL A 110 -21.08 12.87 -10.42
C VAL A 110 -21.22 11.38 -10.21
N ASN A 111 -21.29 10.63 -11.30
CA ASN A 111 -21.36 9.17 -11.23
C ASN A 111 -20.15 8.59 -10.47
N TYR A 112 -20.40 7.69 -9.52
CA TYR A 112 -19.38 7.05 -8.67
C TYR A 112 -18.21 6.46 -9.46
N ALA A 113 -18.42 5.95 -10.68
CA ALA A 113 -17.36 5.38 -11.50
C ALA A 113 -16.37 6.43 -12.00
N LEU A 114 -16.85 7.69 -12.24
CA LEU A 114 -16.01 8.80 -12.68
C LEU A 114 -15.27 9.48 -11.52
N THR A 115 -15.78 9.38 -10.29
CA THR A 115 -15.13 9.99 -9.13
C THR A 115 -13.79 9.32 -8.81
N LEU A 116 -13.65 8.01 -9.08
CA LEU A 116 -12.42 7.27 -8.78
C LEU A 116 -11.20 7.74 -9.59
N PRO A 117 -11.25 7.86 -10.93
CA PRO A 117 -10.11 8.39 -11.68
C PRO A 117 -9.80 9.84 -11.32
N ILE A 118 -10.82 10.66 -11.03
CA ILE A 118 -10.62 12.05 -10.58
C ILE A 118 -9.91 12.07 -9.22
N ALA A 119 -10.37 11.26 -8.25
CA ALA A 119 -9.71 11.10 -6.96
C ALA A 119 -8.25 10.62 -7.11
N GLY A 120 -8.00 9.67 -8.02
CA GLY A 120 -6.67 9.21 -8.35
C GLY A 120 -5.77 10.32 -8.90
N ILE A 121 -6.26 11.13 -9.84
CA ILE A 121 -5.50 12.24 -10.43
C ILE A 121 -5.22 13.34 -9.40
N ILE A 122 -6.20 13.72 -8.59
CA ILE A 122 -6.03 14.74 -7.54
C ILE A 122 -5.02 14.25 -6.50
N CYS A 123 -5.14 13.01 -6.05
CA CYS A 123 -4.20 12.43 -5.09
C CYS A 123 -2.80 12.26 -5.69
N PHE A 124 -2.70 11.90 -7.00
CA PHE A 124 -1.42 11.88 -7.69
C PHE A 124 -0.75 13.26 -7.69
N GLY A 125 -1.49 14.31 -8.07
CA GLY A 125 -1.00 15.69 -8.04
C GLY A 125 -0.58 16.13 -6.65
N PHE A 126 -1.39 15.84 -5.64
CA PHE A 126 -1.09 16.16 -4.24
C PHE A 126 0.15 15.39 -3.74
N GLY A 127 0.25 14.09 -4.04
CA GLY A 127 1.42 13.29 -3.69
C GLY A 127 2.68 13.72 -4.45
N PHE A 128 2.56 14.08 -5.73
CA PHE A 128 3.66 14.61 -6.53
C PHE A 128 4.16 15.94 -5.96
N LEU A 129 3.26 16.86 -5.60
CA LEU A 129 3.59 18.14 -5.00
C LEU A 129 4.27 17.95 -3.62
N PHE A 130 3.73 17.08 -2.78
CA PHE A 130 4.30 16.76 -1.48
C PHE A 130 5.63 16.00 -1.59
N GLY A 131 5.80 15.21 -2.64
CA GLY A 131 7.03 14.50 -2.96
C GLY A 131 8.23 15.43 -3.18
N GLN A 132 8.03 16.65 -3.72
CA GLN A 132 9.12 17.59 -3.98
C GLN A 132 9.87 18.04 -2.71
N PRO A 133 9.22 18.56 -1.65
CA PRO A 133 9.91 18.87 -0.40
C PRO A 133 10.45 17.62 0.30
N ALA A 134 9.79 16.47 0.12
CA ALA A 134 10.21 15.20 0.67
C ALA A 134 11.56 14.69 0.10
N LEU A 135 11.98 15.17 -1.08
CA LEU A 135 13.29 14.83 -1.69
C LEU A 135 14.48 15.25 -0.84
N ARG A 136 14.32 16.31 -0.03
CA ARG A 136 15.38 16.81 0.86
C ARG A 136 15.53 15.95 2.12
N LEU A 137 14.59 15.04 2.34
CA LEU A 137 14.52 14.18 3.51
C LEU A 137 14.83 12.74 3.10
N SER A 138 15.63 12.05 3.89
CA SER A 138 15.98 10.65 3.65
C SER A 138 15.67 9.79 4.88
N GLY A 139 15.36 8.53 4.66
CA GLY A 139 15.15 7.54 5.71
C GLY A 139 14.08 7.96 6.73
N ILE A 140 14.46 8.07 8.00
CA ILE A 140 13.57 8.35 9.13
C ILE A 140 12.93 9.74 9.02
N TYR A 141 13.64 10.74 8.51
CA TYR A 141 13.11 12.11 8.39
C TYR A 141 11.94 12.18 7.40
N LEU A 142 11.99 11.40 6.31
CA LEU A 142 10.88 11.28 5.37
C LEU A 142 9.66 10.60 6.04
N ALA A 143 9.89 9.55 6.83
CA ALA A 143 8.83 8.88 7.58
C ALA A 143 8.16 9.84 8.58
N LEU A 144 8.95 10.67 9.30
CA LEU A 144 8.42 11.68 10.24
C LEU A 144 7.62 12.79 9.52
N ALA A 145 8.08 13.26 8.35
CA ALA A 145 7.35 14.27 7.58
C ALA A 145 6.00 13.72 7.08
N THR A 146 5.99 12.48 6.58
CA THR A 146 4.75 11.83 6.15
C THR A 146 3.84 11.47 7.32
N PHE A 147 4.39 11.15 8.49
CA PHE A 147 3.64 10.99 9.74
C PHE A 147 2.95 12.30 10.12
N ALA A 148 3.67 13.43 10.08
CA ALA A 148 3.09 14.74 10.36
C ALA A 148 1.93 15.06 9.41
N LEU A 149 2.04 14.68 8.10
CA LEU A 149 0.95 14.81 7.14
C LEU A 149 -0.27 13.97 7.54
N ALA A 150 -0.06 12.72 8.00
CA ALA A 150 -1.14 11.85 8.45
C ALA A 150 -1.88 12.40 9.68
N VAL A 151 -1.16 13.09 10.58
CA VAL A 151 -1.76 13.73 11.77
C VAL A 151 -2.45 15.05 11.41
N ALA A 152 -1.87 15.82 10.50
CA ALA A 152 -2.40 17.13 10.11
C ALA A 152 -3.67 17.01 9.24
N MET A 153 -3.78 16.02 8.37
CA MET A 153 -4.88 15.90 7.41
C MET A 153 -6.27 15.86 8.05
N PRO A 154 -6.55 15.05 9.09
CA PRO A 154 -7.85 15.10 9.77
C PRO A 154 -8.17 16.45 10.37
N GLN A 155 -7.17 17.18 10.87
CA GLN A 155 -7.35 18.51 11.43
C GLN A 155 -7.62 19.55 10.34
N LEU A 156 -6.94 19.45 9.20
CA LEU A 156 -7.20 20.32 8.05
C LEU A 156 -8.64 20.14 7.53
N LEU A 157 -9.14 18.92 7.47
CA LEU A 157 -10.49 18.62 7.03
C LEU A 157 -11.59 19.15 7.97
N LYS A 158 -11.26 19.39 9.24
CA LYS A 158 -12.16 19.98 10.25
C LYS A 158 -12.16 21.51 10.26
N LEU A 159 -11.27 22.17 9.49
CA LEU A 159 -11.22 23.63 9.44
C LEU A 159 -12.53 24.20 8.90
N GLY A 160 -13.05 25.24 9.56
CA GLY A 160 -14.31 25.91 9.17
C GLY A 160 -14.33 26.45 7.73
N PHE A 161 -13.15 26.73 7.16
CA PHE A 161 -13.02 27.11 5.75
C PHE A 161 -13.46 26.02 4.79
N PHE A 162 -13.21 24.76 5.12
CA PHE A 162 -13.59 23.59 4.31
C PHE A 162 -14.93 22.98 4.75
N GLU A 163 -15.53 23.41 5.85
CA GLU A 163 -16.71 22.80 6.45
C GLU A 163 -17.89 22.67 5.49
N HIS A 164 -18.10 23.69 4.64
CA HIS A 164 -19.13 23.67 3.61
C HIS A 164 -18.99 22.48 2.62
N TRP A 165 -17.75 22.07 2.33
CA TRP A 165 -17.47 20.99 1.38
C TRP A 165 -17.25 19.64 2.05
N THR A 166 -16.67 19.63 3.25
CA THR A 166 -16.27 18.40 3.95
C THR A 166 -17.29 17.93 4.99
N GLY A 167 -18.31 18.76 5.30
CA GLY A 167 -19.21 18.53 6.44
C GLY A 167 -18.52 18.71 7.80
N GLY A 168 -17.26 19.23 7.82
CA GLY A 168 -16.52 19.49 9.04
C GLY A 168 -16.37 18.26 9.94
N VAL A 169 -16.69 18.41 11.21
CA VAL A 169 -16.63 17.31 12.20
C VAL A 169 -17.73 16.26 11.97
N GLN A 170 -18.88 16.67 11.40
CA GLN A 170 -20.00 15.76 11.17
C GLN A 170 -19.76 14.79 10.01
N GLY A 171 -18.86 15.15 9.06
CA GLY A 171 -18.58 14.35 7.89
C GLY A 171 -19.66 14.41 6.81
N LEU A 172 -19.52 13.57 5.79
CA LEU A 172 -20.43 13.45 4.64
C LEU A 172 -21.02 12.05 4.58
N VAL A 173 -22.31 11.96 4.23
CA VAL A 173 -22.99 10.70 3.94
C VAL A 173 -22.96 10.49 2.43
N VAL A 174 -22.53 9.34 1.99
CA VAL A 174 -22.43 8.96 0.58
C VAL A 174 -23.46 7.89 0.27
N THR A 175 -24.25 8.10 -0.77
CA THR A 175 -25.22 7.10 -1.20
C THR A 175 -24.56 5.96 -1.93
N LYS A 176 -24.90 4.71 -1.56
CA LYS A 176 -24.37 3.53 -2.24
C LYS A 176 -25.03 3.39 -3.62
N PRO A 177 -24.25 3.16 -4.68
CA PRO A 177 -24.80 3.04 -6.02
C PRO A 177 -25.61 1.75 -6.18
N ASP A 178 -26.77 1.86 -6.81
CA ASP A 178 -27.57 0.73 -7.25
C ASP A 178 -26.91 0.00 -8.42
N ALA A 179 -27.23 -1.28 -8.58
CA ALA A 179 -26.77 -2.05 -9.73
C ALA A 179 -27.30 -1.42 -11.03
N PRO A 180 -26.46 -1.12 -12.03
CA PRO A 180 -26.90 -0.59 -13.30
C PRO A 180 -27.77 -1.62 -14.03
N PHE A 181 -28.63 -1.14 -14.94
CA PHE A 181 -29.52 -1.96 -15.76
C PHE A 181 -30.59 -2.75 -15.00
N GLY A 182 -30.91 -2.42 -13.74
CA GLY A 182 -31.95 -3.10 -12.95
C GLY A 182 -31.64 -4.59 -12.66
N LEU A 183 -30.38 -4.96 -12.63
CA LEU A 183 -29.97 -6.32 -12.27
C LEU A 183 -30.43 -6.65 -10.84
N PRO A 184 -31.02 -7.85 -10.60
CA PRO A 184 -31.49 -8.29 -9.28
C PRO A 184 -30.31 -8.70 -8.38
N ILE A 185 -29.32 -7.84 -8.27
CA ILE A 185 -28.10 -8.05 -7.47
C ILE A 185 -28.12 -7.04 -6.32
N SER A 186 -27.80 -7.48 -5.09
CA SER A 186 -27.68 -6.57 -3.96
C SER A 186 -26.60 -5.52 -4.19
N GLN A 187 -26.82 -4.28 -3.70
CA GLN A 187 -25.84 -3.18 -3.79
C GLN A 187 -24.44 -3.59 -3.31
N ASP A 188 -24.35 -4.42 -2.26
CA ASP A 188 -23.08 -4.93 -1.74
C ASP A 188 -22.34 -5.82 -2.73
N ARG A 189 -23.04 -6.72 -3.40
CA ARG A 189 -22.44 -7.60 -4.41
C ARG A 189 -22.01 -6.82 -5.64
N TRP A 190 -22.83 -5.84 -6.07
CA TRP A 190 -22.47 -4.99 -7.18
C TRP A 190 -21.18 -4.20 -6.88
N LEU A 191 -21.12 -3.57 -5.71
CA LEU A 191 -19.93 -2.80 -5.30
C LEU A 191 -18.69 -3.70 -5.18
N TYR A 192 -18.85 -4.93 -4.70
CA TYR A 192 -17.77 -5.90 -4.66
C TYR A 192 -17.18 -6.18 -6.04
N TYR A 193 -18.01 -6.52 -7.03
CA TYR A 193 -17.53 -6.80 -8.39
C TYR A 193 -16.91 -5.57 -9.04
N PHE A 194 -17.49 -4.42 -8.84
CA PHE A 194 -16.91 -3.16 -9.30
C PHE A 194 -15.52 -2.91 -8.69
N THR A 195 -15.40 -3.05 -7.37
CA THR A 195 -14.12 -2.94 -6.65
C THR A 195 -13.11 -3.97 -7.13
N LEU A 196 -13.54 -5.20 -7.38
CA LEU A 196 -12.68 -6.27 -7.92
C LEU A 196 -12.11 -5.92 -9.30
N VAL A 197 -12.92 -5.40 -10.21
CA VAL A 197 -12.47 -4.96 -11.54
C VAL A 197 -11.45 -3.84 -11.42
N VAL A 198 -11.71 -2.83 -10.60
CA VAL A 198 -10.79 -1.73 -10.35
C VAL A 198 -9.48 -2.24 -9.72
N ALA A 199 -9.57 -3.15 -8.75
CA ALA A 199 -8.41 -3.73 -8.08
C ALA A 199 -7.53 -4.53 -9.04
N ILE A 200 -8.13 -5.34 -9.92
CA ILE A 200 -7.40 -6.08 -10.96
C ILE A 200 -6.73 -5.10 -11.94
N GLY A 201 -7.45 -4.07 -12.39
CA GLY A 201 -6.92 -3.06 -13.30
C GLY A 201 -5.69 -2.36 -12.71
N ILE A 202 -5.78 -1.90 -11.47
CA ILE A 202 -4.68 -1.22 -10.75
C ILE A 202 -3.53 -2.21 -10.50
N TYR A 203 -3.82 -3.46 -10.14
CA TYR A 203 -2.78 -4.48 -9.95
C TYR A 203 -1.99 -4.72 -11.24
N ILE A 204 -2.66 -4.89 -12.38
CA ILE A 204 -2.03 -5.07 -13.69
C ILE A 204 -1.21 -3.81 -14.05
N ALA A 205 -1.76 -2.62 -13.85
CA ALA A 205 -1.06 -1.36 -14.09
C ALA A 205 0.20 -1.26 -13.23
N SER A 206 0.14 -1.64 -11.96
CA SER A 206 1.25 -1.66 -11.01
C SER A 206 2.36 -2.63 -11.43
N VAL A 207 1.99 -3.84 -11.86
CA VAL A 207 2.94 -4.83 -12.40
C VAL A 207 3.63 -4.29 -13.66
N ASN A 208 2.86 -3.69 -14.57
CA ASN A 208 3.40 -3.10 -15.79
C ASN A 208 4.31 -1.91 -15.50
N LEU A 209 3.92 -1.06 -14.54
CA LEU A 209 4.74 0.06 -14.07
C LEU A 209 6.10 -0.43 -13.56
N LEU A 210 6.12 -1.42 -12.66
CA LEU A 210 7.37 -1.94 -12.11
C LEU A 210 8.25 -2.66 -13.14
N ARG A 211 7.66 -3.17 -14.22
CA ARG A 211 8.40 -3.76 -15.35
C ARG A 211 8.87 -2.71 -16.38
N SER A 212 8.33 -1.50 -16.34
CA SER A 212 8.63 -0.41 -17.25
C SER A 212 10.03 0.21 -17.00
N ARG A 213 10.38 1.23 -17.80
CA ARG A 213 11.60 2.02 -17.59
C ARG A 213 11.58 2.71 -16.23
N SER A 214 10.43 3.27 -15.85
CA SER A 214 10.25 3.95 -14.55
C SER A 214 10.42 2.99 -13.37
N GLY A 215 9.87 1.77 -13.46
CA GLY A 215 10.03 0.77 -12.41
C GLY A 215 11.48 0.30 -12.23
N ARG A 216 12.25 0.20 -13.32
CA ARG A 216 13.69 -0.09 -13.23
C ARG A 216 14.45 1.05 -12.57
N ALA A 217 14.11 2.31 -12.87
CA ALA A 217 14.68 3.47 -12.21
C ALA A 217 14.36 3.49 -10.71
N PHE A 218 13.11 3.16 -10.31
CA PHE A 218 12.74 3.02 -8.90
C PHE A 218 13.63 2.00 -8.18
N MET A 219 13.79 0.81 -8.74
CA MET A 219 14.62 -0.24 -8.15
C MET A 219 16.10 0.16 -8.07
N ALA A 220 16.64 0.83 -9.09
CA ALA A 220 18.01 1.33 -9.07
C ALA A 220 18.23 2.36 -7.94
N ILE A 221 17.28 3.28 -7.75
CA ILE A 221 17.32 4.28 -6.67
C ILE A 221 17.23 3.60 -5.30
N ARG A 222 16.36 2.60 -5.15
CA ARG A 222 16.24 1.83 -3.91
C ARG A 222 17.53 1.13 -3.53
N ASP A 223 18.20 0.52 -4.52
CA ASP A 223 19.39 -0.29 -4.28
C ASP A 223 20.62 0.61 -4.00
N ASN A 224 20.84 1.67 -4.78
CA ASN A 224 21.86 2.69 -4.51
C ASN A 224 21.56 4.00 -5.25
N GLU A 225 21.22 5.04 -4.49
CA GLU A 225 20.83 6.36 -5.01
C GLU A 225 22.00 7.06 -5.74
N ILE A 226 23.23 6.95 -5.19
CA ILE A 226 24.42 7.58 -5.77
C ILE A 226 24.80 6.90 -7.09
N ALA A 227 24.79 5.58 -7.12
CA ALA A 227 25.07 4.83 -8.34
C ALA A 227 24.01 5.09 -9.43
N ALA A 228 22.71 5.17 -9.06
CA ALA A 228 21.64 5.47 -9.99
C ALA A 228 21.83 6.86 -10.63
N SER A 229 22.19 7.87 -9.83
CA SER A 229 22.46 9.23 -10.34
C SER A 229 23.66 9.26 -11.27
N ALA A 230 24.75 8.55 -10.94
CA ALA A 230 25.93 8.42 -11.79
C ALA A 230 25.63 7.77 -13.15
N MET A 231 24.62 6.89 -13.21
CA MET A 231 24.15 6.25 -14.44
C MET A 231 23.11 7.11 -15.21
N GLY A 232 22.90 8.38 -14.81
CA GLY A 232 22.02 9.32 -15.49
C GLY A 232 20.54 9.21 -15.11
N VAL A 233 20.21 8.53 -14.01
CA VAL A 233 18.83 8.49 -13.49
C VAL A 233 18.56 9.78 -12.71
N ASP A 234 17.50 10.53 -13.09
CA ASP A 234 17.05 11.68 -12.31
C ASP A 234 16.33 11.21 -11.04
N VAL A 235 17.08 11.13 -9.97
CA VAL A 235 16.61 10.62 -8.66
C VAL A 235 15.45 11.45 -8.15
N ALA A 236 15.49 12.78 -8.31
CA ALA A 236 14.46 13.68 -7.83
C ALA A 236 13.12 13.40 -8.52
N LEU A 237 13.12 13.37 -9.85
CA LEU A 237 11.93 13.12 -10.65
C LEU A 237 11.31 11.75 -10.31
N TYR A 238 12.12 10.69 -10.28
CA TYR A 238 11.60 9.33 -10.06
C TYR A 238 11.12 9.11 -8.64
N LYS A 239 11.77 9.68 -7.62
CA LYS A 239 11.27 9.65 -6.23
C LYS A 239 9.91 10.33 -6.11
N THR A 240 9.77 11.52 -6.69
CA THR A 240 8.51 12.28 -6.69
C THR A 240 7.42 11.54 -7.47
N LEU A 241 7.77 10.94 -8.61
CA LEU A 241 6.84 10.13 -9.41
C LEU A 241 6.35 8.91 -8.62
N ALA A 242 7.23 8.19 -7.93
CA ALA A 242 6.85 7.05 -7.11
C ALA A 242 5.88 7.46 -6.00
N PHE A 243 6.12 8.61 -5.38
CA PHE A 243 5.25 9.19 -4.36
C PHE A 243 3.87 9.54 -4.93
N GLY A 244 3.84 10.23 -6.09
CA GLY A 244 2.60 10.57 -6.80
C GLY A 244 1.78 9.34 -7.18
N VAL A 245 2.42 8.31 -7.77
CA VAL A 245 1.73 7.07 -8.15
C VAL A 245 1.14 6.35 -6.93
N SER A 246 1.93 6.24 -5.85
CA SER A 246 1.45 5.65 -4.61
C SER A 246 0.25 6.42 -4.04
N ALA A 247 0.34 7.74 -3.98
CA ALA A 247 -0.75 8.60 -3.53
C ALA A 247 -2.00 8.45 -4.41
N GLY A 248 -1.83 8.39 -5.74
CA GLY A 248 -2.94 8.23 -6.70
C GLY A 248 -3.69 6.91 -6.50
N ILE A 249 -2.97 5.80 -6.36
CA ILE A 249 -3.58 4.48 -6.11
C ILE A 249 -4.29 4.48 -4.74
N THR A 250 -3.66 5.06 -3.71
CA THR A 250 -4.28 5.18 -2.38
C THR A 250 -5.52 6.07 -2.41
N GLY A 251 -5.51 7.13 -3.25
CA GLY A 251 -6.68 7.98 -3.45
C GLY A 251 -7.86 7.22 -4.07
N VAL A 252 -7.61 6.37 -5.07
CA VAL A 252 -8.66 5.49 -5.61
C VAL A 252 -9.17 4.52 -4.53
N ALA A 253 -8.30 3.94 -3.71
CA ALA A 253 -8.70 3.09 -2.59
C ALA A 253 -9.57 3.87 -1.58
N GLY A 254 -9.20 5.12 -1.28
CA GLY A 254 -9.99 6.01 -0.42
C GLY A 254 -11.38 6.30 -0.96
N GLY A 255 -11.47 6.62 -2.27
CA GLY A 255 -12.75 6.83 -2.94
C GLY A 255 -13.67 5.61 -2.90
N LEU A 256 -13.11 4.42 -3.18
CA LEU A 256 -13.85 3.16 -3.02
C LEU A 256 -14.28 2.92 -1.57
N GLY A 257 -13.42 3.25 -0.60
CA GLY A 257 -13.71 3.16 0.83
C GLY A 257 -14.88 4.05 1.25
N ALA A 258 -14.90 5.29 0.74
CA ALA A 258 -15.99 6.23 0.98
C ALA A 258 -17.35 5.67 0.51
N ILE A 259 -17.39 5.10 -0.70
CA ILE A 259 -18.59 4.49 -1.29
C ILE A 259 -19.01 3.25 -0.51
N ALA A 260 -18.04 2.42 -0.09
CA ALA A 260 -18.34 1.16 0.62
C ALA A 260 -18.86 1.39 2.03
N VAL A 261 -18.27 2.33 2.77
CA VAL A 261 -18.67 2.66 4.15
C VAL A 261 -19.89 3.58 4.19
N GLN A 262 -20.20 4.32 3.10
CA GLN A 262 -21.29 5.29 2.97
C GLN A 262 -21.17 6.49 3.93
N PHE A 263 -20.07 6.60 4.62
CA PHE A 263 -19.84 7.69 5.57
C PHE A 263 -18.35 8.07 5.58
N VAL A 264 -18.10 9.37 5.43
CA VAL A 264 -16.75 9.94 5.38
C VAL A 264 -16.62 10.97 6.48
N ALA A 265 -15.86 10.65 7.52
CA ALA A 265 -15.59 11.57 8.63
C ALA A 265 -14.07 11.68 8.85
N PRO A 266 -13.56 12.87 9.25
CA PRO A 266 -12.13 13.08 9.44
C PRO A 266 -11.49 12.10 10.43
N ASP A 267 -12.23 11.71 11.46
CA ASP A 267 -11.74 10.81 12.52
C ASP A 267 -11.53 9.36 12.05
N GLY A 268 -12.05 8.98 10.88
CA GLY A 268 -11.79 7.68 10.26
C GLY A 268 -10.40 7.58 9.62
N TYR A 269 -9.72 8.69 9.36
CA TYR A 269 -8.47 8.74 8.58
C TYR A 269 -7.26 9.15 9.43
N THR A 270 -7.23 8.69 10.67
CA THR A 270 -6.17 9.00 11.63
C THR A 270 -4.87 8.24 11.35
N ILE A 271 -3.86 8.55 12.14
CA ILE A 271 -2.57 7.84 12.13
C ILE A 271 -2.72 6.33 12.35
N THR A 272 -3.76 5.89 13.06
CA THR A 272 -4.04 4.46 13.27
C THR A 272 -4.25 3.73 11.95
N LEU A 273 -4.96 4.35 10.99
CA LEU A 273 -5.11 3.80 9.64
C LEU A 273 -3.76 3.73 8.92
N ALA A 274 -2.92 4.78 9.01
CA ALA A 274 -1.60 4.78 8.38
C ALA A 274 -0.70 3.65 8.93
N ILE A 275 -0.68 3.49 10.25
CA ILE A 275 0.06 2.41 10.91
C ILE A 275 -0.50 1.04 10.47
N SER A 276 -1.82 0.86 10.43
CA SER A 276 -2.44 -0.40 10.00
C SER A 276 -2.06 -0.76 8.56
N LEU A 277 -2.06 0.21 7.63
CA LEU A 277 -1.63 0.00 6.25
C LEU A 277 -0.15 -0.36 6.16
N PHE A 278 0.70 0.31 6.95
CA PHE A 278 2.12 0.01 7.01
C PHE A 278 2.38 -1.40 7.56
N LEU A 279 1.68 -1.79 8.63
CA LEU A 279 1.75 -3.14 9.19
C LEU A 279 1.28 -4.21 8.19
N GLY A 280 0.18 -3.92 7.48
CA GLY A 280 -0.28 -4.79 6.39
C GLY A 280 0.77 -4.99 5.30
N MET A 281 1.50 -3.94 4.93
CA MET A 281 2.60 -4.04 3.97
C MET A 281 3.74 -4.93 4.51
N VAL A 282 4.14 -4.75 5.76
CA VAL A 282 5.21 -5.55 6.39
C VAL A 282 4.81 -7.03 6.47
N VAL A 283 3.60 -7.32 6.96
CA VAL A 283 3.05 -8.67 7.06
C VAL A 283 2.90 -9.32 5.69
N GLY A 284 2.42 -8.56 4.70
CA GLY A 284 2.30 -9.02 3.31
C GLY A 284 3.64 -9.31 2.64
N GLY A 285 4.71 -8.64 3.09
CA GLY A 285 6.06 -8.72 2.55
C GLY A 285 6.40 -7.55 1.64
N VAL A 286 7.41 -6.77 2.06
CA VAL A 286 7.90 -5.61 1.33
C VAL A 286 8.48 -6.02 -0.03
N GLY A 287 8.09 -5.32 -1.10
CA GLY A 287 8.53 -5.61 -2.47
C GLY A 287 7.81 -6.78 -3.15
N TRP A 288 6.82 -7.40 -2.49
CA TRP A 288 6.02 -8.48 -3.06
C TRP A 288 4.57 -8.03 -3.25
N LEU A 289 4.20 -7.68 -4.49
CA LEU A 289 2.87 -7.13 -4.81
C LEU A 289 1.69 -8.02 -4.39
N PRO A 290 1.71 -9.36 -4.62
CA PRO A 290 0.60 -10.23 -4.20
C PRO A 290 0.41 -10.26 -2.68
N GLY A 291 1.45 -9.94 -1.91
CA GLY A 291 1.40 -9.82 -0.46
C GLY A 291 0.42 -8.77 0.05
N SER A 292 0.04 -7.80 -0.78
CA SER A 292 -0.96 -6.79 -0.43
C SER A 292 -2.31 -7.41 -0.04
N ILE A 293 -2.70 -8.52 -0.65
CA ILE A 293 -3.93 -9.26 -0.31
C ILE A 293 -3.79 -9.91 1.07
N VAL A 294 -2.64 -10.51 1.36
CA VAL A 294 -2.38 -11.13 2.68
C VAL A 294 -2.32 -10.07 3.77
N GLY A 295 -1.64 -8.95 3.49
CA GLY A 295 -1.55 -7.82 4.42
C GLY A 295 -2.90 -7.18 4.70
N SER A 296 -3.76 -7.02 3.70
CA SER A 296 -5.11 -6.49 3.90
C SER A 296 -6.02 -7.45 4.67
N ALA A 297 -5.88 -8.76 4.44
CA ALA A 297 -6.56 -9.77 5.24
C ALA A 297 -6.15 -9.67 6.72
N PHE A 298 -4.86 -9.48 7.00
CA PHE A 298 -4.37 -9.24 8.34
C PHE A 298 -5.03 -8.01 8.99
N ILE A 299 -5.08 -6.87 8.27
CA ILE A 299 -5.67 -5.62 8.77
C ILE A 299 -7.14 -5.80 9.15
N ILE A 300 -7.92 -6.58 8.40
CA ILE A 300 -9.36 -6.73 8.63
C ILE A 300 -9.67 -7.83 9.65
N PHE A 301 -9.07 -9.02 9.48
CA PHE A 301 -9.48 -10.17 10.26
C PHE A 301 -8.84 -10.22 11.65
N VAL A 302 -7.61 -9.74 11.81
CA VAL A 302 -6.92 -9.83 13.11
C VAL A 302 -7.57 -8.95 14.19
N PRO A 303 -7.97 -7.68 13.93
CA PRO A 303 -8.73 -6.91 14.91
C PRO A 303 -10.08 -7.55 15.25
N ASN A 304 -10.80 -8.07 14.25
CA ASN A 304 -12.09 -8.75 14.48
C ASN A 304 -11.94 -9.99 15.38
N ILE A 305 -10.87 -10.77 15.18
CA ILE A 305 -10.54 -11.91 16.03
C ILE A 305 -10.17 -11.43 17.44
N ALA A 306 -9.36 -10.39 17.55
CA ALA A 306 -8.95 -9.82 18.83
C ALA A 306 -10.17 -9.34 19.66
N GLU A 307 -11.13 -8.67 19.02
CA GLU A 307 -12.39 -8.26 19.66
C GLU A 307 -13.26 -9.44 20.12
N SER A 308 -13.27 -10.54 19.35
CA SER A 308 -14.02 -11.75 19.73
C SER A 308 -13.43 -12.44 20.94
N ILE A 309 -12.10 -12.32 21.17
CA ILE A 309 -11.41 -12.90 22.33
C ILE A 309 -11.64 -12.03 23.57
N SER A 310 -11.49 -10.70 23.46
CA SER A 310 -11.72 -9.79 24.58
C SER A 310 -12.03 -8.38 24.11
N LYS A 311 -13.24 -7.90 24.40
CA LYS A 311 -13.70 -6.55 24.04
C LYS A 311 -12.90 -5.44 24.75
N GLY A 312 -12.37 -5.70 25.93
CA GLY A 312 -11.60 -4.71 26.72
C GLY A 312 -10.10 -4.69 26.45
N LEU A 313 -9.54 -5.76 25.88
CA LEU A 313 -8.11 -5.94 25.64
C LEU A 313 -7.78 -6.10 24.14
N SER A 314 -8.72 -5.76 23.24
CA SER A 314 -8.57 -5.95 21.79
C SER A 314 -7.27 -5.35 21.25
N GLY A 315 -6.89 -4.15 21.71
CA GLY A 315 -5.63 -3.49 21.33
C GLY A 315 -4.38 -4.25 21.80
N ALA A 316 -4.40 -4.81 23.01
CA ALA A 316 -3.28 -5.61 23.54
C ALA A 316 -3.17 -6.95 22.78
N VAL A 317 -4.29 -7.63 22.54
CA VAL A 317 -4.33 -8.87 21.75
C VAL A 317 -3.83 -8.63 20.33
N PHE A 318 -4.26 -7.53 19.69
CA PHE A 318 -3.76 -7.13 18.37
C PHE A 318 -2.25 -6.90 18.37
N GLY A 319 -1.72 -6.17 19.37
CA GLY A 319 -0.28 -5.92 19.51
C GLY A 319 0.53 -7.21 19.69
N VAL A 320 0.05 -8.15 20.51
CA VAL A 320 0.69 -9.45 20.72
C VAL A 320 0.67 -10.27 19.43
N LEU A 321 -0.47 -10.36 18.75
CA LEU A 321 -0.59 -11.07 17.48
C LEU A 321 0.34 -10.47 16.41
N LEU A 322 0.42 -9.14 16.36
CA LEU A 322 1.33 -8.44 15.46
C LEU A 322 2.79 -8.80 15.73
N PHE A 323 3.21 -8.71 17.01
CA PHE A 323 4.57 -9.07 17.43
C PHE A 323 4.90 -10.51 17.06
N LEU A 324 3.97 -11.43 17.32
CA LEU A 324 4.11 -12.85 17.01
C LEU A 324 4.25 -13.08 15.49
N VAL A 325 3.45 -12.41 14.66
CA VAL A 325 3.54 -12.54 13.20
C VAL A 325 4.88 -12.02 12.68
N ILE A 326 5.34 -10.85 13.15
CA ILE A 326 6.64 -10.29 12.74
C ILE A 326 7.79 -11.19 13.20
N PHE A 327 7.71 -11.75 14.40
CA PHE A 327 8.75 -12.63 14.94
C PHE A 327 8.81 -13.98 14.22
N LEU A 328 7.66 -14.60 13.90
CA LEU A 328 7.58 -15.88 13.20
C LEU A 328 7.90 -15.79 11.71
N VAL A 329 7.56 -14.68 11.08
CA VAL A 329 7.69 -14.51 9.63
C VAL A 329 8.41 -13.18 9.30
N PRO A 330 9.71 -13.07 9.59
CA PRO A 330 10.46 -11.82 9.46
C PRO A 330 10.50 -11.24 8.04
N HIS A 331 10.28 -12.07 7.02
CA HIS A 331 10.19 -11.63 5.61
C HIS A 331 8.73 -11.55 5.11
N GLY A 332 7.75 -11.59 6.01
CA GLY A 332 6.32 -11.56 5.68
C GLY A 332 5.85 -12.78 4.89
N ALA A 333 4.64 -12.70 4.36
CA ALA A 333 4.01 -13.77 3.58
C ALA A 333 4.83 -14.22 2.35
N ARG A 334 5.77 -13.39 1.87
CA ARG A 334 6.70 -13.73 0.79
C ARG A 334 7.52 -14.98 1.11
N GLN A 335 8.00 -15.13 2.34
CA GLN A 335 8.79 -16.29 2.76
C GLN A 335 7.95 -17.57 2.70
N VAL A 336 6.72 -17.52 3.20
CA VAL A 336 5.78 -18.64 3.16
C VAL A 336 5.49 -19.06 1.72
N ALA A 337 5.27 -18.10 0.82
CA ALA A 337 5.02 -18.36 -0.60
C ALA A 337 6.22 -19.00 -1.30
N MET A 338 7.44 -18.58 -0.99
CA MET A 338 8.66 -19.19 -1.55
C MET A 338 8.85 -20.63 -1.08
N VAL A 339 8.65 -20.89 0.21
CA VAL A 339 8.75 -22.25 0.78
C VAL A 339 7.69 -23.18 0.19
N ALA A 340 6.45 -22.70 0.05
CA ALA A 340 5.37 -23.44 -0.57
C ALA A 340 5.67 -23.79 -2.04
N GLN A 341 6.22 -22.85 -2.82
CA GLN A 341 6.63 -23.11 -4.21
C GLN A 341 7.77 -24.13 -4.31
N GLN A 342 8.73 -24.11 -3.38
CA GLN A 342 9.81 -25.09 -3.33
C GLN A 342 9.31 -26.49 -3.01
N LEU A 343 8.34 -26.62 -2.08
CA LEU A 343 7.71 -27.88 -1.72
C LEU A 343 6.91 -28.47 -2.90
N ILE A 344 6.11 -27.63 -3.58
CA ILE A 344 5.35 -28.06 -4.78
C ILE A 344 6.30 -28.45 -5.92
N GLY A 345 7.43 -27.76 -6.08
CA GLY A 345 8.44 -28.09 -7.08
C GLY A 345 9.16 -29.42 -6.79
N LYS A 346 9.32 -29.79 -5.52
CA LYS A 346 9.87 -31.09 -5.10
C LYS A 346 8.87 -32.24 -5.27
N LEU A 347 7.57 -31.98 -5.14
CA LEU A 347 6.50 -32.98 -5.34
C LEU A 347 6.21 -33.28 -6.81
N LYS A 348 6.70 -32.44 -7.71
CA LYS A 348 6.52 -32.58 -9.19
C LYS A 348 7.71 -33.25 -9.89
N LYS A 349 8.77 -33.55 -9.16
CA LYS A 349 9.90 -34.38 -9.59
C LYS A 349 9.77 -35.78 -9.02
#